data_4b33e28e352d9990af033961a121819c
#
_entry.id   4b33e28e352d9990af033961a121819c
#
_cell.length_a   1.000
_cell.length_b   1.000
_cell.length_c   1.000
_cell.angle_alpha   90.00
_cell.angle_beta   90.00
_cell.angle_gamma   90.00
#
_symmetry.space_group_name_H-M   'P 1'
#
loop_
_entity.id
_entity.type
_entity.pdbx_description
1 polymer ?
#
loop_
_entity_poly.entity_id
_entity_poly.type
_entity_poly.pdbx_seq_one_letter_code
_entity_poly.pdbx_strand_id
1 'polypeptide(L)'
;MSKKFFENIDQYSNEEIAYHVIKQFIGDEIPKDVLYGIIKNTVHFDFPIIPINDSISTLELFHGPTMSFKDVGAAFMASCLSYFNKNNNKLTVLVATSGDTGGAVAR
;
A
#
# COMPACT_ATOMS: atom_id res chain seq x y z
N MET A 1 -6.84 6.79 14.61
CA MET A 1 -5.46 7.06 15.09
C MET A 1 -5.50 8.06 16.23
N SER A 2 -4.67 7.89 17.28
CA SER A 2 -4.61 8.83 18.40
C SER A 2 -3.72 10.03 18.06
N LYS A 3 -3.94 11.19 18.75
CA LYS A 3 -3.05 12.36 18.62
C LYS A 3 -1.59 11.98 18.96
N LYS A 4 -1.39 11.16 20.00
CA LYS A 4 -0.07 10.66 20.41
C LYS A 4 0.64 9.88 19.31
N PHE A 5 -0.06 9.17 18.44
CA PHE A 5 0.54 8.47 17.31
C PHE A 5 1.16 9.46 16.32
N PHE A 6 0.44 10.54 15.99
CA PHE A 6 0.96 11.57 15.08
C PHE A 6 2.12 12.38 15.67
N GLU A 7 2.12 12.60 16.99
CA GLU A 7 3.21 13.30 17.69
C GLU A 7 4.52 12.51 17.71
N ASN A 8 4.46 11.19 17.47
CA ASN A 8 5.63 10.30 17.47
C ASN A 8 5.79 9.54 16.15
N ILE A 9 5.18 10.02 15.06
CA ILE A 9 5.15 9.30 13.78
C ILE A 9 6.55 9.10 13.18
N ASP A 10 7.46 9.99 13.46
CA ASP A 10 8.87 9.96 13.07
C ASP A 10 9.69 8.81 13.70
N GLN A 11 9.15 8.19 14.76
CA GLN A 11 9.77 7.05 15.45
C GLN A 11 9.37 5.70 14.83
N TYR A 12 8.40 5.70 13.90
CA TYR A 12 7.90 4.49 13.25
C TYR A 12 8.48 4.32 11.85
N SER A 13 8.75 3.09 11.46
CA SER A 13 9.04 2.75 10.07
C SER A 13 7.80 2.91 9.17
N ASN A 14 7.99 2.99 7.86
CA ASN A 14 6.88 3.07 6.90
C ASN A 14 5.93 1.87 7.05
N GLU A 15 6.46 0.68 7.30
CA GLU A 15 5.67 -0.53 7.51
C GLU A 15 4.85 -0.47 8.80
N GLU A 16 5.43 0.09 9.88
CA GLU A 16 4.72 0.26 11.14
C GLU A 16 3.60 1.29 11.00
N ILE A 17 3.86 2.41 10.32
CA ILE A 17 2.83 3.41 10.01
C ILE A 17 1.69 2.76 9.19
N ALA A 18 2.03 2.05 8.12
CA ALA A 18 1.06 1.36 7.29
C ALA A 18 0.26 0.32 8.08
N TYR A 19 0.93 -0.46 8.96
CA TYR A 19 0.25 -1.41 9.85
C TYR A 19 -0.77 -0.71 10.75
N HIS A 20 -0.37 0.36 11.42
CA HIS A 20 -1.27 1.10 12.31
C HIS A 20 -2.48 1.69 11.59
N VAL A 21 -2.30 2.17 10.36
CA VAL A 21 -3.38 2.69 9.54
C VAL A 21 -4.33 1.58 9.10
N ILE A 22 -3.81 0.55 8.46
CA ILE A 22 -4.60 -0.53 7.85
C ILE A 22 -5.35 -1.34 8.91
N LYS A 23 -4.72 -1.59 10.06
CA LYS A 23 -5.31 -2.35 11.19
C LYS A 23 -6.66 -1.78 11.66
N GLN A 24 -6.87 -0.47 11.54
CA GLN A 24 -8.13 0.15 11.94
C GLN A 24 -9.31 -0.23 11.02
N PHE A 25 -9.02 -0.60 9.77
CA PHE A 25 -10.05 -0.98 8.79
C PHE A 25 -10.32 -2.49 8.78
N ILE A 26 -9.27 -3.29 8.95
CA ILE A 26 -9.39 -4.75 8.83
C ILE A 26 -9.61 -5.45 10.19
N GLY A 27 -9.45 -4.75 11.32
CA GLY A 27 -9.59 -5.38 12.63
C GLY A 27 -8.66 -6.59 12.78
N ASP A 28 -9.20 -7.73 13.25
CA ASP A 28 -8.45 -8.98 13.47
C ASP A 28 -8.63 -10.03 12.36
N GLU A 29 -9.17 -9.64 11.20
CA GLU A 29 -9.44 -10.53 10.06
C GLU A 29 -8.15 -11.13 9.46
N ILE A 30 -7.04 -10.40 9.54
CA ILE A 30 -5.72 -10.86 9.08
C ILE A 30 -4.76 -10.90 10.27
N PRO A 31 -4.11 -12.04 10.58
CA PRO A 31 -3.10 -12.14 11.62
C PRO A 31 -1.97 -11.11 11.43
N LYS A 32 -1.38 -10.68 12.54
CA LYS A 32 -0.39 -9.60 12.56
C LYS A 32 0.81 -9.88 11.64
N ASP A 33 1.37 -11.06 11.72
CA ASP A 33 2.54 -11.50 10.93
C ASP A 33 2.24 -11.53 9.43
N VAL A 34 1.05 -12.02 9.06
CA VAL A 34 0.57 -12.04 7.67
C VAL A 34 0.38 -10.61 7.16
N LEU A 35 -0.26 -9.76 7.96
CA LEU A 35 -0.47 -8.35 7.58
C LEU A 35 0.84 -7.62 7.36
N TYR A 36 1.86 -7.83 8.21
CA TYR A 36 3.19 -7.26 7.98
C TYR A 36 3.82 -7.75 6.69
N GLY A 37 3.64 -9.02 6.31
CA GLY A 37 4.08 -9.54 5.02
C GLY A 37 3.40 -8.86 3.84
N ILE A 38 2.08 -8.66 3.92
CA ILE A 38 1.28 -7.93 2.92
C ILE A 38 1.77 -6.48 2.79
N ILE A 39 1.96 -5.79 3.92
CA ILE A 39 2.43 -4.41 3.96
C ILE A 39 3.82 -4.28 3.33
N LYS A 40 4.74 -5.16 3.67
CA LYS A 40 6.09 -5.16 3.10
C LYS A 40 6.09 -5.30 1.58
N ASN A 41 5.18 -6.11 1.04
CA ASN A 41 4.99 -6.23 -0.41
C ASN A 41 4.32 -5.00 -1.03
N THR A 42 3.60 -4.22 -0.23
CA THR A 42 2.84 -3.05 -0.69
C THR A 42 3.69 -1.78 -0.73
N VAL A 43 4.48 -1.52 0.34
CA VAL A 43 5.27 -0.29 0.51
C VAL A 43 6.77 -0.56 0.32
N HIS A 44 7.14 -1.21 -0.78
CA HIS A 44 8.50 -1.64 -1.08
C HIS A 44 9.30 -0.65 -1.94
N PHE A 45 8.77 0.54 -2.22
CA PHE A 45 9.43 1.63 -2.93
C PHE A 45 9.19 2.96 -2.21
N ASP A 46 9.98 3.97 -2.55
CA ASP A 46 9.99 5.25 -1.85
C ASP A 46 8.82 6.17 -2.26
N PHE A 47 8.44 7.04 -1.34
CA PHE A 47 7.46 8.11 -1.53
C PHE A 47 8.11 9.45 -1.13
N PRO A 48 9.06 9.95 -1.92
CA PRO A 48 9.82 11.15 -1.54
C PRO A 48 8.96 12.41 -1.62
N ILE A 49 9.26 13.35 -0.71
CA ILE A 49 8.75 14.72 -0.78
C ILE A 49 9.85 15.59 -1.37
N ILE A 50 9.61 16.13 -2.57
CA ILE A 50 10.56 16.96 -3.30
C ILE A 50 10.16 18.42 -3.19
N PRO A 51 10.96 19.28 -2.57
CA PRO A 51 10.68 20.71 -2.51
C PRO A 51 10.85 21.36 -3.90
N ILE A 52 9.86 22.17 -4.29
CA ILE A 52 9.89 22.97 -5.52
C ILE A 52 10.40 24.38 -5.18
N ASN A 53 9.93 24.93 -4.07
CA ASN A 53 10.37 26.22 -3.51
C ASN A 53 10.07 26.25 -1.99
N ASP A 54 10.29 27.38 -1.34
CA ASP A 54 10.15 27.55 0.11
C ASP A 54 8.73 27.26 0.65
N SER A 55 7.71 27.22 -0.20
CA SER A 55 6.31 27.06 0.22
C SER A 55 5.61 25.87 -0.42
N ILE A 56 6.21 25.22 -1.43
CA ILE A 56 5.57 24.17 -2.22
C ILE A 56 6.49 22.96 -2.30
N SER A 57 5.94 21.80 -2.01
CA SER A 57 6.60 20.51 -2.24
C SER A 57 5.66 19.55 -2.97
N THR A 58 6.22 18.62 -3.73
CA THR A 58 5.49 17.49 -4.33
C THR A 58 5.75 16.21 -3.56
N LEU A 59 4.69 15.44 -3.32
CA LEU A 59 4.80 14.04 -2.90
C LEU A 59 4.79 13.17 -4.16
N GLU A 60 5.91 12.53 -4.46
CA GLU A 60 6.05 11.68 -5.63
C GLU A 60 5.55 10.26 -5.33
N LEU A 61 4.52 9.80 -6.04
CA LEU A 61 3.89 8.50 -5.86
C LEU A 61 4.10 7.55 -7.06
N PHE A 62 5.03 7.88 -7.94
CA PHE A 62 5.25 7.17 -9.22
C PHE A 62 6.54 6.33 -9.25
N HIS A 63 7.17 6.06 -8.10
CA HIS A 63 8.39 5.25 -8.03
C HIS A 63 8.14 3.74 -8.02
N GLY A 64 6.88 3.33 -8.11
CA GLY A 64 6.49 1.94 -8.26
C GLY A 64 6.69 1.38 -9.66
N PRO A 65 6.46 0.09 -9.84
CA PRO A 65 6.81 -0.65 -11.06
C PRO A 65 6.07 -0.21 -12.33
N THR A 66 4.87 0.38 -12.24
CA THR A 66 4.13 0.90 -13.40
C THR A 66 4.18 2.42 -13.49
N MET A 67 4.98 3.06 -12.63
CA MET A 67 5.10 4.53 -12.51
C MET A 67 3.75 5.21 -12.25
N SER A 68 2.85 4.52 -11.57
CA SER A 68 1.54 5.03 -11.16
C SER A 68 1.32 4.85 -9.66
N PHE A 69 0.68 5.81 -9.00
CA PHE A 69 0.31 5.67 -7.59
C PHE A 69 -0.65 4.49 -7.31
N LYS A 70 -1.26 3.90 -8.35
CA LYS A 70 -2.11 2.71 -8.26
C LYS A 70 -1.33 1.45 -7.85
N ASP A 71 -0.01 1.46 -8.01
CA ASP A 71 0.84 0.31 -7.67
C ASP A 71 0.67 -0.12 -6.22
N VAL A 72 0.53 0.83 -5.29
CA VAL A 72 0.30 0.55 -3.86
C VAL A 72 -1.01 -0.22 -3.65
N GLY A 73 -2.11 0.29 -4.20
CA GLY A 73 -3.42 -0.33 -4.04
C GLY A 73 -3.52 -1.70 -4.73
N ALA A 74 -2.94 -1.83 -5.91
CA ALA A 74 -2.91 -3.09 -6.66
C ALA A 74 -2.09 -4.16 -5.93
N ALA A 75 -0.90 -3.83 -5.41
CA ALA A 75 -0.06 -4.74 -4.64
C ALA A 75 -0.74 -5.20 -3.35
N PHE A 76 -1.39 -4.27 -2.62
CA PHE A 76 -2.16 -4.59 -1.42
C PHE A 76 -3.32 -5.55 -1.74
N MET A 77 -4.13 -5.21 -2.76
CA MET A 77 -5.24 -6.05 -3.21
C MET A 77 -4.77 -7.45 -3.61
N ALA A 78 -3.73 -7.56 -4.44
CA ALA A 78 -3.20 -8.84 -4.89
C ALA A 78 -2.71 -9.70 -3.72
N SER A 79 -2.01 -9.09 -2.76
CA SER A 79 -1.52 -9.78 -1.56
C SER A 79 -2.67 -10.28 -0.67
N CYS A 80 -3.74 -9.48 -0.50
CA CYS A 80 -4.94 -9.89 0.22
C CYS A 80 -5.68 -11.02 -0.50
N LEU A 81 -5.88 -10.90 -1.81
CA LEU A 81 -6.51 -11.95 -2.62
C LEU A 81 -5.74 -13.27 -2.54
N SER A 82 -4.41 -13.22 -2.60
CA SER A 82 -3.55 -14.39 -2.42
C SER A 82 -3.74 -15.02 -1.04
N TYR A 83 -3.78 -14.22 0.02
CA TYR A 83 -3.99 -14.71 1.38
C TYR A 83 -5.36 -15.38 1.56
N PHE A 84 -6.43 -14.78 1.03
CA PHE A 84 -7.78 -15.33 1.17
C PHE A 84 -8.08 -16.49 0.22
N ASN A 85 -7.35 -16.64 -0.87
CA ASN A 85 -7.50 -17.72 -1.84
C ASN A 85 -6.80 -19.03 -1.36
N LYS A 86 -7.18 -19.53 -0.19
CA LYS A 86 -6.56 -20.68 0.49
C LYS A 86 -6.54 -21.98 -0.32
N ASN A 87 -7.45 -22.13 -1.26
CA ASN A 87 -7.58 -23.34 -2.08
C ASN A 87 -6.79 -23.26 -3.40
N ASN A 88 -6.02 -22.21 -3.60
CA ASN A 88 -5.26 -21.96 -4.82
C ASN A 88 -6.12 -22.05 -6.10
N ASN A 89 -7.40 -21.70 -6.01
CA ASN A 89 -8.31 -21.70 -7.13
C ASN A 89 -7.89 -20.63 -8.13
N LYS A 90 -8.10 -20.89 -9.41
CA LYS A 90 -7.89 -19.87 -10.44
C LYS A 90 -8.81 -18.68 -10.18
N LEU A 91 -8.22 -17.53 -9.92
CA LEU A 91 -8.91 -16.26 -9.72
C LEU A 91 -8.78 -15.44 -11.00
N THR A 92 -9.89 -14.90 -11.49
CA THR A 92 -9.90 -13.98 -12.63
C THR A 92 -10.31 -12.60 -12.12
N VAL A 93 -9.43 -11.62 -12.29
CA VAL A 93 -9.69 -10.22 -11.95
C VAL A 93 -10.03 -9.47 -13.22
N LEU A 94 -11.22 -8.87 -13.27
CA LEU A 94 -11.68 -8.05 -14.39
C LEU A 94 -11.51 -6.58 -14.03
N VAL A 95 -10.86 -5.82 -14.90
CA VAL A 95 -10.57 -4.40 -14.67
C VAL A 95 -11.02 -3.58 -15.87
N ALA A 96 -11.91 -2.61 -15.64
CA ALA A 96 -12.28 -1.60 -16.62
C ALA A 96 -11.65 -0.27 -16.22
N THR A 97 -10.72 0.25 -17.02
CA THR A 97 -9.88 1.40 -16.62
C THR A 97 -9.40 2.16 -17.84
N SER A 98 -9.02 3.41 -17.66
CA SER A 98 -8.38 4.24 -18.70
C SER A 98 -6.89 3.92 -18.93
N GLY A 99 -6.25 3.07 -18.10
CA GLY A 99 -4.85 2.66 -18.30
C GLY A 99 -4.13 2.33 -17.00
N ASP A 100 -3.85 3.30 -16.14
CA ASP A 100 -2.99 3.17 -14.95
C ASP A 100 -3.42 2.04 -14.01
N THR A 101 -4.70 1.99 -13.65
CA THR A 101 -5.20 0.93 -12.76
C THR A 101 -5.09 -0.45 -13.41
N GLY A 102 -5.42 -0.54 -14.71
CA GLY A 102 -5.28 -1.79 -15.46
C GLY A 102 -3.84 -2.25 -15.53
N GLY A 103 -2.91 -1.33 -15.80
CA GLY A 103 -1.47 -1.61 -15.79
C GLY A 103 -0.96 -2.12 -14.45
N ALA A 104 -1.37 -1.47 -13.35
CA ALA A 104 -0.97 -1.86 -12.00
C ALA A 104 -1.56 -3.23 -11.57
N VAL A 105 -2.81 -3.54 -11.94
CA VAL A 105 -3.46 -4.81 -11.59
C VAL A 105 -2.97 -5.97 -12.45
N ALA A 106 -2.58 -5.73 -13.71
CA ALA A 106 -2.12 -6.78 -14.64
C ALA A 106 -0.70 -7.28 -14.33
N ARG A 107 0.05 -6.58 -13.53
CA ARG A 107 1.41 -6.92 -13.14
C ARG A 107 1.47 -7.87 -11.94
#